data_e9ccd8a8ca2caa01864b02c1d803224c
#
_entry.id   e9ccd8a8ca2caa01864b02c1d803224c
#
_cell.length_a   1.000
_cell.length_b   1.000
_cell.length_c   1.000
_cell.angle_alpha   90.00
_cell.angle_beta   90.00
_cell.angle_gamma   90.00
#
_symmetry.space_group_name_H-M   'P 1'
#
loop_
_entity.id
_entity.type
_entity.pdbx_description
1 polymer ?
#
loop_
_entity_poly.entity_id
_entity_poly.type
_entity_poly.pdbx_seq_one_letter_code
_entity_poly.pdbx_strand_id
1 'polypeptide(L)'
;LPASSAASDVYKRQLEYPYLKGFNFKDGIHLRNSFLALTLALAFYTSAFIAEIVRAGIMAVSKGQSEAAASLGLRPNKIMSLIILPQALRIIVPPLISNYLNLTKNSSLAIAVGYMDVRGTLGGITLNQTGRELESMLLLMGFYLAVSLLISSFINYFNRSFQIVVR
;
A
#
# COMPACT_ATOMS: atom_id res chain seq x y z
N LEU A 1 -24.22 31.96 30.74
CA LEU A 1 -24.05 31.41 29.38
C LEU A 1 -24.11 29.88 29.47
N PRO A 2 -24.98 29.21 28.67
CA PRO A 2 -25.23 27.80 28.88
C PRO A 2 -24.08 26.95 28.32
N ALA A 3 -23.49 26.12 29.17
CA ALA A 3 -22.48 25.11 28.86
C ALA A 3 -23.01 23.94 27.97
N SER A 4 -24.21 24.07 27.41
CA SER A 4 -24.87 23.02 26.65
C SER A 4 -24.55 23.02 25.15
N SER A 5 -23.95 24.07 24.60
CA SER A 5 -23.68 24.13 23.16
C SER A 5 -22.40 23.37 22.73
N ALA A 6 -21.38 23.34 23.59
CA ALA A 6 -20.13 22.65 23.31
C ALA A 6 -20.25 21.10 23.32
N ALA A 7 -21.13 20.57 24.18
CA ALA A 7 -21.39 19.11 24.23
C ALA A 7 -22.21 18.62 23.04
N SER A 8 -23.06 19.48 22.48
CA SER A 8 -23.88 19.16 21.30
C SER A 8 -23.05 19.02 20.01
N ASP A 9 -21.93 19.73 19.87
CA ASP A 9 -21.09 19.70 18.67
C ASP A 9 -20.19 18.47 18.59
N VAL A 10 -19.92 17.82 19.72
CA VAL A 10 -19.06 16.60 19.75
C VAL A 10 -19.84 15.37 19.27
N TYR A 11 -21.17 15.35 19.43
CA TYR A 11 -22.02 14.22 18.99
C TYR A 11 -22.52 14.32 17.55
N LYS A 12 -22.33 15.44 16.86
CA LYS A 12 -22.73 15.63 15.45
C LYS A 12 -21.69 15.26 14.44
N ARG A 13 -20.78 14.34 14.72
CA ARG A 13 -20.03 13.63 13.68
C ARG A 13 -20.82 12.44 13.13
N GLN A 14 -22.12 12.64 12.90
CA GLN A 14 -22.89 11.79 12.01
C GLN A 14 -22.44 12.12 10.59
N LEU A 15 -22.40 11.08 9.73
CA LEU A 15 -22.15 11.20 8.29
C LEU A 15 -23.12 12.25 7.70
N GLU A 16 -22.71 13.49 7.70
CA GLU A 16 -23.47 14.57 7.09
C GLU A 16 -23.28 14.46 5.58
N TYR A 17 -24.40 14.27 4.86
CA TYR A 17 -24.35 14.21 3.41
C TYR A 17 -23.95 15.58 2.84
N PRO A 18 -23.05 15.60 1.83
CA PRO A 18 -22.65 16.86 1.21
C PRO A 18 -23.86 17.54 0.58
N TYR A 19 -24.11 18.81 0.91
CA TYR A 19 -25.14 19.63 0.28
C TYR A 19 -24.54 20.87 -0.35
N LEU A 20 -25.15 21.32 -1.45
CA LEU A 20 -24.73 22.48 -2.21
C LEU A 20 -25.17 23.76 -1.49
N LYS A 21 -24.21 24.58 -1.06
CA LYS A 21 -24.47 25.94 -0.53
C LYS A 21 -23.73 26.97 -1.36
N GLY A 22 -24.40 27.59 -2.31
CA GLY A 22 -23.79 28.47 -3.31
C GLY A 22 -22.97 27.66 -4.33
N PHE A 23 -21.73 28.07 -4.57
CA PHE A 23 -20.82 27.41 -5.50
C PHE A 23 -19.93 26.33 -4.84
N ASN A 24 -20.12 26.06 -3.54
CA ASN A 24 -19.31 25.07 -2.80
C ASN A 24 -20.17 24.04 -2.11
N PHE A 25 -19.66 22.80 -2.04
CA PHE A 25 -20.22 21.77 -1.19
C PHE A 25 -19.84 22.05 0.26
N LYS A 26 -20.81 22.01 1.19
CA LYS A 26 -20.58 22.00 2.62
C LYS A 26 -20.88 20.61 3.14
N ASP A 27 -20.13 20.22 4.18
CA ASP A 27 -20.18 18.92 4.84
C ASP A 27 -19.79 17.74 3.92
N GLY A 28 -19.68 16.53 4.45
CA GLY A 28 -19.16 15.37 3.73
C GLY A 28 -17.65 15.21 3.88
N ILE A 29 -17.11 14.16 3.27
CA ILE A 29 -15.68 13.85 3.30
C ILE A 29 -14.97 14.69 2.23
N HIS A 30 -14.21 15.69 2.66
CA HIS A 30 -13.38 16.50 1.76
C HIS A 30 -12.13 15.71 1.31
N LEU A 31 -12.21 15.07 0.17
CA LEU A 31 -11.04 14.49 -0.48
C LEU A 31 -10.31 15.55 -1.28
N ARG A 32 -9.08 15.85 -0.88
CA ARG A 32 -8.23 16.79 -1.65
C ARG A 32 -7.91 16.19 -3.02
N ASN A 33 -8.02 16.99 -4.07
CA ASN A 33 -7.70 16.56 -5.44
C ASN A 33 -6.27 16.01 -5.55
N SER A 34 -5.31 16.58 -4.81
CA SER A 34 -3.94 16.07 -4.72
C SER A 34 -3.86 14.65 -4.16
N PHE A 35 -4.70 14.31 -3.16
CA PHE A 35 -4.76 12.96 -2.59
C PHE A 35 -5.31 11.94 -3.59
N LEU A 36 -6.38 12.29 -4.30
CA LEU A 36 -6.96 11.44 -5.33
C LEU A 36 -5.98 11.21 -6.48
N ALA A 37 -5.36 12.29 -6.97
CA ALA A 37 -4.36 12.20 -8.04
C ALA A 37 -3.19 11.31 -7.66
N LEU A 38 -2.63 11.49 -6.45
CA LEU A 38 -1.54 10.68 -5.94
C LEU A 38 -1.93 9.21 -5.82
N THR A 39 -3.10 8.94 -5.20
CA THR A 39 -3.58 7.58 -4.98
C THR A 39 -3.78 6.84 -6.29
N LEU A 40 -4.44 7.48 -7.27
CA LEU A 40 -4.65 6.89 -8.59
C LEU A 40 -3.33 6.66 -9.32
N ALA A 41 -2.44 7.66 -9.32
CA ALA A 41 -1.14 7.53 -9.99
C ALA A 41 -0.32 6.38 -9.39
N LEU A 42 -0.21 6.29 -8.06
CA LEU A 42 0.51 5.20 -7.39
C LEU A 42 -0.18 3.86 -7.59
N ALA A 43 -1.52 3.81 -7.59
CA ALA A 43 -2.27 2.58 -7.81
C ALA A 43 -2.04 2.03 -9.23
N PHE A 44 -2.17 2.86 -10.26
CA PHE A 44 -1.92 2.44 -11.65
C PHE A 44 -0.46 2.05 -11.87
N TYR A 45 0.48 2.85 -11.39
CA TYR A 45 1.90 2.54 -11.48
C TYR A 45 2.22 1.19 -10.83
N THR A 46 1.79 1.00 -9.60
CA THR A 46 2.09 -0.23 -8.84
C THR A 46 1.37 -1.45 -9.41
N SER A 47 0.14 -1.30 -9.89
CA SER A 47 -0.64 -2.40 -10.46
C SER A 47 0.03 -3.02 -11.70
N ALA A 48 0.68 -2.20 -12.53
CA ALA A 48 1.42 -2.69 -13.69
C ALA A 48 2.58 -3.62 -13.28
N PHE A 49 3.35 -3.24 -12.25
CA PHE A 49 4.43 -4.09 -11.74
C PHE A 49 3.90 -5.36 -11.06
N ILE A 50 2.81 -5.25 -10.29
CA ILE A 50 2.19 -6.42 -9.65
C ILE A 50 1.69 -7.40 -10.71
N ALA A 51 1.04 -6.91 -11.77
CA ALA A 51 0.56 -7.74 -12.86
C ALA A 51 1.72 -8.50 -13.54
N GLU A 52 2.85 -7.83 -13.78
CA GLU A 52 4.03 -8.44 -14.38
C GLU A 52 4.68 -9.47 -13.45
N ILE A 53 4.78 -9.19 -12.16
CA ILE A 53 5.30 -10.15 -11.15
C ILE A 53 4.43 -11.40 -11.12
N VAL A 54 3.10 -11.25 -11.12
CA VAL A 54 2.16 -12.37 -11.11
C VAL A 54 2.27 -13.18 -12.40
N ARG A 55 2.30 -12.51 -13.55
CA ARG A 55 2.46 -13.15 -14.84
C ARG A 55 3.76 -13.96 -14.89
N ALA A 56 4.88 -13.36 -14.52
CA ALA A 56 6.19 -14.00 -14.52
C ALA A 56 6.23 -15.21 -13.57
N GLY A 57 5.63 -15.08 -12.38
CA GLY A 57 5.58 -16.17 -11.41
C GLY A 57 4.76 -17.37 -11.87
N ILE A 58 3.65 -17.14 -12.57
CA ILE A 58 2.84 -18.22 -13.15
C ILE A 58 3.63 -18.90 -14.31
N MET A 59 4.27 -18.12 -15.15
CA MET A 59 5.05 -18.64 -16.29
C MET A 59 6.32 -19.36 -15.85
N ALA A 60 6.85 -19.09 -14.69
CA ALA A 60 8.04 -19.75 -14.14
C ALA A 60 7.78 -21.19 -13.69
N VAL A 61 6.50 -21.58 -13.49
CA VAL A 61 6.16 -22.99 -13.22
C VAL A 61 6.34 -23.81 -14.48
N SER A 62 7.07 -24.94 -14.37
CA SER A 62 7.38 -25.77 -15.54
C SER A 62 6.11 -26.35 -16.17
N LYS A 63 6.05 -26.36 -17.50
CA LYS A 63 4.92 -26.89 -18.27
C LYS A 63 4.69 -28.38 -18.00
N GLY A 64 5.75 -29.15 -17.70
CA GLY A 64 5.66 -30.55 -17.36
C GLY A 64 4.77 -30.85 -16.14
N GLN A 65 4.66 -29.90 -15.18
CA GLN A 65 3.76 -30.04 -14.04
C GLN A 65 2.28 -30.02 -14.48
N SER A 66 1.93 -29.15 -15.42
CA SER A 66 0.57 -29.06 -15.97
C SER A 66 0.26 -30.25 -16.90
N GLU A 67 1.22 -30.71 -17.68
CA GLU A 67 1.07 -31.86 -18.57
C GLU A 67 0.92 -33.17 -17.79
N ALA A 68 1.74 -33.39 -16.76
CA ALA A 68 1.61 -34.52 -15.87
C ALA A 68 0.25 -34.55 -15.14
N ALA A 69 -0.21 -33.41 -14.68
CA ALA A 69 -1.51 -33.30 -14.05
C ALA A 69 -2.68 -33.55 -15.01
N ALA A 70 -2.55 -33.09 -16.25
CA ALA A 70 -3.52 -33.37 -17.31
C ALA A 70 -3.58 -34.86 -17.67
N SER A 71 -2.44 -35.54 -17.67
CA SER A 71 -2.36 -37.00 -17.91
C SER A 71 -3.07 -37.80 -16.80
N LEU A 72 -3.18 -37.25 -15.59
CA LEU A 72 -3.97 -37.83 -14.48
C LEU A 72 -5.47 -37.49 -14.59
N GLY A 73 -5.92 -36.83 -15.66
CA GLY A 73 -7.32 -36.49 -15.88
C GLY A 73 -7.82 -35.27 -15.09
N LEU A 74 -6.93 -34.45 -14.51
CA LEU A 74 -7.33 -33.24 -13.79
C LEU A 74 -7.83 -32.17 -14.77
N ARG A 75 -8.95 -31.52 -14.41
CA ARG A 75 -9.48 -30.40 -15.17
C ARG A 75 -8.56 -29.17 -15.05
N PRO A 76 -8.46 -28.30 -16.10
CA PRO A 76 -7.57 -27.15 -16.11
C PRO A 76 -7.69 -26.23 -14.87
N ASN A 77 -8.90 -26.00 -14.40
CA ASN A 77 -9.13 -25.19 -13.19
C ASN A 77 -8.53 -25.83 -11.92
N LYS A 78 -8.55 -27.16 -11.83
CA LYS A 78 -7.93 -27.88 -10.72
C LYS A 78 -6.42 -27.90 -10.83
N ILE A 79 -5.88 -28.01 -12.06
CA ILE A 79 -4.44 -27.90 -12.31
C ILE A 79 -3.93 -26.53 -11.87
N MET A 80 -4.64 -25.46 -12.26
CA MET A 80 -4.28 -24.08 -11.86
C MET A 80 -4.29 -23.93 -10.35
N SER A 81 -5.38 -24.34 -9.66
CA SER A 81 -5.56 -24.07 -8.23
C SER A 81 -4.73 -24.97 -7.32
N LEU A 82 -4.52 -26.23 -7.69
CA LEU A 82 -3.87 -27.22 -6.81
C LEU A 82 -2.37 -27.38 -7.06
N ILE A 83 -1.92 -27.08 -8.29
CA ILE A 83 -0.54 -27.36 -8.72
C ILE A 83 0.21 -26.08 -9.05
N ILE A 84 -0.32 -25.28 -9.99
CA ILE A 84 0.38 -24.11 -10.50
C ILE A 84 0.39 -22.99 -9.46
N LEU A 85 -0.76 -22.62 -8.91
CA LEU A 85 -0.90 -21.47 -8.02
C LEU A 85 -0.05 -21.59 -6.74
N PRO A 86 -0.01 -22.74 -6.03
CA PRO A 86 0.85 -22.87 -4.85
C PRO A 86 2.35 -22.74 -5.15
N GLN A 87 2.78 -23.22 -6.32
CA GLN A 87 4.17 -23.12 -6.76
C GLN A 87 4.49 -21.69 -7.22
N ALA A 88 3.59 -21.06 -7.99
CA ALA A 88 3.72 -19.69 -8.46
C ALA A 88 3.78 -18.69 -7.30
N LEU A 89 2.95 -18.85 -6.26
CA LEU A 89 2.95 -17.96 -5.11
C LEU A 89 4.30 -17.90 -4.41
N ARG A 90 5.05 -18.98 -4.37
CA ARG A 90 6.40 -19.00 -3.78
C ARG A 90 7.38 -18.12 -4.57
N ILE A 91 7.19 -18.02 -5.88
CA ILE A 91 8.01 -17.20 -6.77
C ILE A 91 7.53 -15.74 -6.75
N ILE A 92 6.21 -15.53 -6.65
CA ILE A 92 5.57 -14.20 -6.68
C ILE A 92 5.81 -13.42 -5.39
N VAL A 93 5.71 -14.06 -4.22
CA VAL A 93 5.73 -13.38 -2.93
C VAL A 93 7.00 -12.55 -2.67
N PRO A 94 8.24 -13.05 -2.90
CA PRO A 94 9.44 -12.25 -2.64
C PRO A 94 9.51 -10.93 -3.45
N PRO A 95 9.28 -10.91 -4.78
CA PRO A 95 9.25 -9.65 -5.53
C PRO A 95 8.11 -8.73 -5.13
N LEU A 96 6.94 -9.26 -4.73
CA LEU A 96 5.83 -8.44 -4.22
C LEU A 96 6.24 -7.68 -2.97
N ILE A 97 6.98 -8.32 -2.06
CA ILE A 97 7.49 -7.67 -0.85
C ILE A 97 8.32 -6.44 -1.22
N SER A 98 9.27 -6.62 -2.14
CA SER A 98 10.13 -5.53 -2.61
C SER A 98 9.31 -4.40 -3.25
N ASN A 99 8.26 -4.75 -4.00
CA ASN A 99 7.39 -3.76 -4.63
C ASN A 99 6.57 -2.96 -3.60
N TYR A 100 6.06 -3.59 -2.54
CA TYR A 100 5.37 -2.89 -1.46
C TYR A 100 6.31 -1.97 -0.66
N LEU A 101 7.56 -2.39 -0.42
CA LEU A 101 8.56 -1.52 0.21
C LEU A 101 8.89 -0.32 -0.67
N ASN A 102 8.97 -0.51 -1.99
CA ASN A 102 9.16 0.57 -2.94
C ASN A 102 7.95 1.51 -2.98
N LEU A 103 6.72 0.98 -2.92
CA LEU A 103 5.50 1.80 -2.85
C LEU A 103 5.52 2.71 -1.62
N THR A 104 5.94 2.18 -0.46
CA THR A 104 6.06 2.98 0.78
C THR A 104 7.05 4.13 0.62
N LYS A 105 8.18 3.91 -0.06
CA LYS A 105 9.15 4.97 -0.36
C LYS A 105 8.60 5.95 -1.40
N ASN A 106 7.93 5.45 -2.43
CA ASN A 106 7.35 6.27 -3.49
C ASN A 106 6.18 7.13 -3.00
N SER A 107 5.53 6.79 -1.88
CA SER A 107 4.52 7.66 -1.28
C SER A 107 5.07 9.05 -0.92
N SER A 108 6.39 9.16 -0.69
CA SER A 108 7.06 10.44 -0.44
C SER A 108 7.07 11.39 -1.64
N LEU A 109 6.75 10.90 -2.85
CA LEU A 109 6.52 11.75 -4.04
C LEU A 109 5.25 12.59 -3.93
N ALA A 110 4.43 12.37 -2.90
CA ALA A 110 3.26 13.18 -2.56
C ALA A 110 3.58 14.69 -2.51
N ILE A 111 4.79 15.05 -2.11
CA ILE A 111 5.25 16.44 -2.08
C ILE A 111 5.20 17.11 -3.47
N ALA A 112 5.42 16.36 -4.55
CA ALA A 112 5.41 16.87 -5.91
C ALA A 112 4.01 17.32 -6.36
N VAL A 113 2.95 16.74 -5.78
CA VAL A 113 1.55 17.12 -6.05
C VAL A 113 0.97 18.02 -4.94
N GLY A 114 1.83 18.62 -4.13
CA GLY A 114 1.42 19.51 -3.04
C GLY A 114 0.67 18.82 -1.90
N TYR A 115 0.81 17.52 -1.75
CA TYR A 115 0.25 16.77 -0.64
C TYR A 115 1.32 16.61 0.45
N MET A 116 1.04 17.16 1.64
CA MET A 116 1.96 17.09 2.79
C MET A 116 1.90 15.71 3.42
N ASP A 117 2.92 14.92 3.18
CA ASP A 117 3.22 13.68 3.88
C ASP A 117 4.27 13.88 4.98
N VAL A 118 4.79 12.79 5.55
CA VAL A 118 5.84 12.84 6.58
C VAL A 118 7.11 13.54 6.08
N ARG A 119 7.46 13.38 4.80
CA ARG A 119 8.60 14.08 4.21
C ARG A 119 8.36 15.58 4.08
N GLY A 120 7.16 15.99 3.68
CA GLY A 120 6.78 17.39 3.58
C GLY A 120 6.74 18.07 4.95
N THR A 121 6.31 17.36 6.00
CA THR A 121 6.25 17.89 7.37
C THR A 121 7.62 17.91 8.03
N LEU A 122 8.31 16.79 8.16
CA LEU A 122 9.60 16.69 8.84
C LEU A 122 10.75 17.29 8.02
N GLY A 123 10.83 16.99 6.72
CA GLY A 123 11.89 17.48 5.83
C GLY A 123 11.64 18.88 5.26
N GLY A 124 10.44 19.41 5.37
CA GLY A 124 10.07 20.73 4.89
C GLY A 124 9.76 21.70 6.03
N ILE A 125 8.58 21.57 6.65
CA ILE A 125 8.09 22.55 7.63
C ILE A 125 8.97 22.54 8.88
N THR A 126 9.21 21.39 9.48
CA THR A 126 9.97 21.29 10.73
C THR A 126 11.41 21.77 10.54
N LEU A 127 12.04 21.39 9.43
CA LEU A 127 13.38 21.84 9.07
C LEU A 127 13.47 23.37 8.98
N ASN A 128 12.52 23.99 8.23
CA ASN A 128 12.51 25.44 8.03
C ASN A 128 12.17 26.23 9.30
N GLN A 129 11.36 25.66 10.19
CA GLN A 129 10.95 26.33 11.42
C GLN A 129 11.96 26.21 12.56
N THR A 130 12.65 25.07 12.66
CA THR A 130 13.56 24.80 13.78
C THR A 130 15.02 25.06 13.44
N GLY A 131 15.40 25.07 12.17
CA GLY A 131 16.79 25.16 11.69
C GLY A 131 17.66 23.95 12.09
N ARG A 132 17.06 22.90 12.65
CA ARG A 132 17.75 21.69 13.12
C ARG A 132 17.78 20.62 12.02
N GLU A 133 18.67 20.81 11.05
CA GLU A 133 18.74 19.98 9.85
C GLU A 133 19.03 18.51 10.17
N LEU A 134 20.04 18.23 10.97
CA LEU A 134 20.48 16.87 11.30
C LEU A 134 19.40 16.09 12.06
N GLU A 135 18.77 16.72 13.05
CA GLU A 135 17.73 16.07 13.85
C GLU A 135 16.50 15.74 13.01
N SER A 136 16.06 16.68 12.16
CA SER A 136 14.90 16.48 11.27
C SER A 136 15.17 15.38 10.24
N MET A 137 16.37 15.32 9.67
CA MET A 137 16.76 14.25 8.74
C MET A 137 16.85 12.90 9.43
N LEU A 138 17.46 12.83 10.63
CA LEU A 138 17.54 11.58 11.40
C LEU A 138 16.15 11.06 11.77
N LEU A 139 15.22 11.93 12.18
CA LEU A 139 13.85 11.56 12.45
C LEU A 139 13.13 11.03 11.21
N LEU A 140 13.32 11.68 10.05
CA LEU A 140 12.74 11.25 8.79
C LEU A 140 13.28 9.87 8.37
N MET A 141 14.59 9.69 8.42
CA MET A 141 15.23 8.40 8.13
C MET A 141 14.79 7.32 9.11
N GLY A 142 14.72 7.64 10.41
CA GLY A 142 14.24 6.72 11.45
C GLY A 142 12.81 6.29 11.22
N PHE A 143 11.94 7.20 10.82
CA PHE A 143 10.54 6.90 10.50
C PHE A 143 10.43 5.91 9.33
N TYR A 144 11.08 6.20 8.18
CA TYR A 144 11.04 5.30 7.03
C TYR A 144 11.71 3.94 7.31
N LEU A 145 12.78 3.94 8.12
CA LEU A 145 13.42 2.70 8.56
C LEU A 145 12.46 1.87 9.42
N ALA A 146 11.80 2.49 10.41
CA ALA A 146 10.85 1.80 11.28
C ALA A 146 9.69 1.20 10.48
N VAL A 147 9.08 1.98 9.58
CA VAL A 147 7.99 1.49 8.71
C VAL A 147 8.46 0.34 7.82
N SER A 148 9.65 0.47 7.21
CA SER A 148 10.22 -0.59 6.35
C SER A 148 10.50 -1.88 7.12
N LEU A 149 11.02 -1.77 8.36
CA LEU A 149 11.25 -2.93 9.23
C LEU A 149 9.94 -3.58 9.68
N LEU A 150 8.91 -2.80 10.00
CA LEU A 150 7.59 -3.32 10.35
C LEU A 150 6.98 -4.10 9.18
N ILE A 151 6.97 -3.52 7.98
CA ILE A 151 6.45 -4.17 6.78
C ILE A 151 7.26 -5.45 6.51
N SER A 152 8.58 -5.37 6.51
CA SER A 152 9.47 -6.51 6.25
C SER A 152 9.26 -7.63 7.28
N SER A 153 9.14 -7.28 8.56
CA SER A 153 8.93 -8.24 9.65
C SER A 153 7.57 -8.94 9.51
N PHE A 154 6.52 -8.15 9.23
CA PHE A 154 5.17 -8.68 9.02
C PHE A 154 5.13 -9.66 7.84
N ILE A 155 5.71 -9.28 6.71
CA ILE A 155 5.71 -10.13 5.52
C ILE A 155 6.61 -11.36 5.72
N ASN A 156 7.75 -11.21 6.39
CA ASN A 156 8.64 -12.34 6.68
C ASN A 156 7.98 -13.36 7.62
N TYR A 157 7.18 -12.88 8.59
CA TYR A 157 6.37 -13.75 9.43
C TYR A 157 5.37 -14.57 8.60
N PHE A 158 4.65 -13.91 7.66
CA PHE A 158 3.75 -14.60 6.74
C PHE A 158 4.50 -15.55 5.78
N ASN A 159 5.61 -15.10 5.20
CA ASN A 159 6.40 -15.89 4.26
C ASN A 159 6.92 -17.19 4.90
N ARG A 160 7.32 -17.13 6.17
CA ARG A 160 7.73 -18.31 6.93
C ARG A 160 6.61 -19.37 7.05
N SER A 161 5.35 -18.92 7.08
CA SER A 161 4.17 -19.79 7.11
C SER A 161 3.89 -20.47 5.77
N PHE A 162 4.33 -19.84 4.64
CA PHE A 162 4.14 -20.37 3.28
C PHE A 162 5.35 -21.14 2.73
N GLN A 163 6.49 -21.08 3.38
CA GLN A 163 7.64 -21.92 3.05
C GLN A 163 7.39 -23.33 3.58
N ILE A 164 6.56 -24.08 2.86
CA ILE A 164 6.50 -25.53 3.05
C ILE A 164 7.85 -26.08 2.57
N VAL A 165 8.55 -26.69 3.50
CA VAL A 165 9.85 -27.32 3.28
C VAL A 165 9.75 -28.30 2.11
N VAL A 166 10.43 -28.00 1.01
CA VAL A 166 10.73 -29.00 -0.01
C VAL A 166 11.90 -29.82 0.55
N ARG A 167 11.59 -31.00 1.05
CA ARG A 167 12.55 -32.08 1.15
C ARG A 167 12.63 -32.81 -0.16
#